data_92d866e289ae82b1d4a1b2ac4e08f640
#
_entry.id   92d866e289ae82b1d4a1b2ac4e08f640
#
_cell.length_a   1.000
_cell.length_b   1.000
_cell.length_c   1.000
_cell.angle_alpha   90.00
_cell.angle_beta   90.00
_cell.angle_gamma   90.00
#
_symmetry.space_group_name_H-M   'P 1'
#
loop_
_entity.id
_entity.type
_entity.pdbx_description
1 polymer ?
#
loop_
_entity_poly.entity_id
_entity_poly.type
_entity_poly.pdbx_seq_one_letter_code
_entity_poly.pdbx_strand_id
1 'polypeptide(L)'
;MLDVIMLAYGEVNADEHFKRIQKIAPHAKRVDNVVGILEAHQAAAKLATTDNFYVVDADAELVDHFDFSFTPSIIKESYPGVNESSCVFVWQSINPVNGLIYGNGGVKLFPRQVLLNAKSFQIDMTTTIDAPLVVMEQVSNISAFNTDEFSTWRSAFRECVKLSCALNPDIDTRYRLDVWCNRGDSNAYGKYAIMGARQGREFGIHYKNDSTKLDKINDYEWLKSLFNKS
;
A
#
# COMPACT_ATOMS: atom_id res chain seq x y z
N MET A 1 1.09 1.29 24.28
CA MET A 1 1.27 0.47 23.07
C MET A 1 0.20 0.90 22.09
N LEU A 2 0.56 1.16 20.82
CA LEU A 2 -0.38 1.59 19.80
C LEU A 2 -1.22 0.41 19.30
N ASP A 3 -2.46 0.66 18.90
CA ASP A 3 -3.28 -0.34 18.22
C ASP A 3 -2.64 -0.77 16.90
N VAL A 4 -2.75 -2.08 16.57
CA VAL A 4 -2.32 -2.66 15.29
C VAL A 4 -3.54 -3.30 14.64
N ILE A 5 -3.89 -2.88 13.42
CA ILE A 5 -5.09 -3.34 12.72
C ILE A 5 -4.75 -3.78 11.32
N MET A 6 -5.01 -5.07 11.02
CA MET A 6 -4.86 -5.60 9.67
C MET A 6 -6.13 -5.35 8.86
N LEU A 7 -5.97 -4.95 7.60
CA LEU A 7 -7.04 -4.86 6.61
C LEU A 7 -6.95 -6.04 5.65
N ALA A 8 -8.05 -6.81 5.53
CA ALA A 8 -8.12 -7.96 4.64
C ALA A 8 -9.37 -7.93 3.76
N TYR A 9 -9.19 -8.29 2.49
CA TYR A 9 -10.26 -8.38 1.50
C TYR A 9 -10.09 -9.61 0.61
N GLY A 10 -10.07 -10.81 1.23
CA GLY A 10 -10.01 -12.08 0.52
C GLY A 10 -8.61 -12.51 0.06
N GLU A 11 -7.54 -11.92 0.60
CA GLU A 11 -6.17 -12.37 0.35
C GLU A 11 -5.97 -13.79 0.89
N VAL A 12 -5.41 -14.67 0.08
CA VAL A 12 -5.26 -16.10 0.40
C VAL A 12 -4.37 -16.36 1.62
N ASN A 13 -3.41 -15.48 1.90
CA ASN A 13 -2.45 -15.59 3.01
C ASN A 13 -2.87 -14.76 4.24
N ALA A 14 -4.05 -14.12 4.23
CA ALA A 14 -4.47 -13.19 5.28
C ALA A 14 -4.45 -13.81 6.69
N ASP A 15 -4.89 -15.05 6.85
CA ASP A 15 -4.92 -15.73 8.16
C ASP A 15 -3.51 -16.07 8.68
N GLU A 16 -2.60 -16.43 7.79
CA GLU A 16 -1.21 -16.71 8.13
C GLU A 16 -0.49 -15.42 8.54
N HIS A 17 -0.64 -14.37 7.74
CA HIS A 17 -0.03 -13.07 8.03
C HIS A 17 -0.61 -12.47 9.32
N PHE A 18 -1.90 -12.62 9.59
CA PHE A 18 -2.50 -12.17 10.85
C PHE A 18 -1.92 -12.91 12.06
N LYS A 19 -1.74 -14.22 12.00
CA LYS A 19 -1.07 -14.99 13.06
C LYS A 19 0.37 -14.51 13.29
N ARG A 20 1.09 -14.12 12.22
CA ARG A 20 2.43 -13.56 12.34
C ARG A 20 2.41 -12.20 13.04
N ILE A 21 1.46 -11.32 12.68
CA ILE A 21 1.24 -10.05 13.37
C ILE A 21 0.95 -10.28 14.87
N GLN A 22 0.08 -11.23 15.20
CA GLN A 22 -0.29 -11.53 16.59
C GLN A 22 0.87 -12.09 17.44
N LYS A 23 1.90 -12.70 16.84
CA LYS A 23 3.11 -13.10 17.58
C LYS A 23 3.90 -11.89 18.07
N ILE A 24 3.88 -10.78 17.31
CA ILE A 24 4.61 -9.54 17.62
C ILE A 24 3.71 -8.60 18.45
N ALA A 25 2.45 -8.49 18.06
CA ALA A 25 1.42 -7.65 18.68
C ALA A 25 0.19 -8.50 19.04
N PRO A 26 0.16 -9.17 20.21
CA PRO A 26 -0.95 -10.06 20.59
C PRO A 26 -2.32 -9.37 20.67
N HIS A 27 -2.33 -8.06 20.83
CA HIS A 27 -3.54 -7.20 20.86
C HIS A 27 -4.02 -6.79 19.46
N ALA A 28 -3.35 -7.22 18.39
CA ALA A 28 -3.73 -6.87 17.03
C ALA A 28 -5.17 -7.28 16.73
N LYS A 29 -5.85 -6.40 16.01
CA LYS A 29 -7.22 -6.57 15.54
C LYS A 29 -7.24 -6.71 14.02
N ARG A 30 -8.39 -7.12 13.47
CA ARG A 30 -8.56 -7.30 12.03
C ARG A 30 -9.88 -6.69 11.56
N VAL A 31 -9.86 -6.10 10.38
CA VAL A 31 -11.04 -5.64 9.63
C VAL A 31 -11.10 -6.46 8.35
N ASP A 32 -12.20 -7.17 8.11
CA ASP A 32 -12.37 -8.08 7.00
C ASP A 32 -13.49 -7.63 6.07
N ASN A 33 -13.28 -7.81 4.76
CA ASN A 33 -14.29 -7.75 3.71
C ASN A 33 -15.08 -6.42 3.64
N VAL A 34 -14.49 -5.33 4.10
CA VAL A 34 -15.07 -3.99 3.92
C VAL A 34 -14.80 -3.52 2.49
N VAL A 35 -15.87 -3.28 1.74
CA VAL A 35 -15.78 -2.78 0.36
C VAL A 35 -15.39 -1.31 0.36
N GLY A 36 -14.36 -0.97 -0.41
CA GLY A 36 -13.82 0.37 -0.49
C GLY A 36 -12.58 0.58 0.38
N ILE A 37 -11.53 1.18 -0.22
CA ILE A 37 -10.25 1.37 0.46
C ILE A 37 -10.40 2.38 1.60
N LEU A 38 -11.09 3.50 1.37
CA LEU A 38 -11.35 4.51 2.40
C LEU A 38 -12.21 3.95 3.53
N GLU A 39 -13.26 3.22 3.17
CA GLU A 39 -14.21 2.62 4.11
C GLU A 39 -13.51 1.59 5.01
N ALA A 40 -12.60 0.78 4.47
CA ALA A 40 -11.80 -0.17 5.23
C ALA A 40 -10.87 0.55 6.23
N HIS A 41 -10.19 1.61 5.79
CA HIS A 41 -9.34 2.43 6.68
C HIS A 41 -10.16 3.15 7.76
N GLN A 42 -11.35 3.66 7.42
CA GLN A 42 -12.26 4.27 8.39
C GLN A 42 -12.81 3.24 9.40
N ALA A 43 -13.09 2.02 8.95
CA ALA A 43 -13.47 0.93 9.86
C ALA A 43 -12.34 0.61 10.84
N ALA A 44 -11.09 0.56 10.37
CA ALA A 44 -9.93 0.43 11.24
C ALA A 44 -9.80 1.59 12.22
N ALA A 45 -9.96 2.83 11.75
CA ALA A 45 -9.92 4.02 12.63
C ALA A 45 -11.02 4.02 13.69
N LYS A 46 -12.22 3.48 13.38
CA LYS A 46 -13.31 3.30 14.36
C LYS A 46 -12.98 2.23 15.39
N LEU A 47 -12.28 1.16 14.97
CA LEU A 47 -11.87 0.06 15.84
C LEU A 47 -10.66 0.40 16.72
N ALA A 48 -9.83 1.37 16.28
CA ALA A 48 -8.69 1.86 17.03
C ALA A 48 -9.13 2.68 18.25
N THR A 49 -8.35 2.59 19.33
CA THR A 49 -8.55 3.32 20.60
C THR A 49 -7.44 4.33 20.87
N THR A 50 -6.30 4.19 20.19
CA THR A 50 -5.14 5.09 20.29
C THR A 50 -5.21 6.20 19.24
N ASP A 51 -4.64 7.37 19.53
CA ASP A 51 -4.65 8.53 18.65
C ASP A 51 -3.89 8.29 17.33
N ASN A 52 -2.83 7.51 17.40
CA ASN A 52 -2.13 6.95 16.24
C ASN A 52 -2.24 5.42 16.30
N PHE A 53 -2.38 4.76 15.16
CA PHE A 53 -2.47 3.31 15.10
C PHE A 53 -1.87 2.76 13.80
N TYR A 54 -1.36 1.54 13.88
CA TYR A 54 -0.84 0.84 12.70
C TYR A 54 -1.96 0.23 11.87
N VAL A 55 -1.84 0.41 10.57
CA VAL A 55 -2.59 -0.34 9.55
C VAL A 55 -1.61 -1.25 8.82
N VAL A 56 -1.95 -2.53 8.71
CA VAL A 56 -1.17 -3.55 8.01
C VAL A 56 -2.05 -4.14 6.91
N ASP A 57 -1.58 -4.08 5.67
CA ASP A 57 -2.28 -4.70 4.54
C ASP A 57 -2.15 -6.23 4.64
N ALA A 58 -3.19 -6.99 4.28
CA ALA A 58 -3.19 -8.45 4.46
C ALA A 58 -2.19 -9.20 3.57
N ASP A 59 -1.70 -8.56 2.50
CA ASP A 59 -0.61 -9.08 1.67
C ASP A 59 0.79 -8.70 2.19
N ALA A 60 0.89 -8.00 3.33
CA ALA A 60 2.16 -7.64 3.96
C ALA A 60 2.69 -8.79 4.82
N GLU A 61 3.62 -9.58 4.30
CA GLU A 61 4.37 -10.57 5.06
C GLU A 61 5.48 -9.87 5.86
N LEU A 62 5.27 -9.68 7.18
CA LEU A 62 6.23 -8.98 8.04
C LEU A 62 7.59 -9.68 8.07
N VAL A 63 8.68 -8.89 8.02
CA VAL A 63 10.03 -9.41 8.20
C VAL A 63 10.31 -9.69 9.70
N ASP A 64 11.22 -10.65 9.99
CA ASP A 64 11.44 -11.15 11.36
C ASP A 64 11.91 -10.08 12.36
N HIS A 65 12.61 -9.06 11.88
CA HIS A 65 13.17 -7.99 12.72
C HIS A 65 12.26 -6.76 12.82
N PHE A 66 11.07 -6.79 12.21
CA PHE A 66 10.11 -5.69 12.33
C PHE A 66 9.29 -5.83 13.61
N ASP A 67 9.11 -4.72 14.30
CA ASP A 67 8.21 -4.61 15.43
C ASP A 67 7.35 -3.35 15.34
N PHE A 68 6.35 -3.23 16.21
CA PHE A 68 5.44 -2.09 16.28
C PHE A 68 5.82 -1.14 17.43
N SER A 69 7.12 -1.02 17.74
CA SER A 69 7.61 -0.21 18.86
C SER A 69 7.68 1.29 18.57
N PHE A 70 7.73 1.66 17.27
CA PHE A 70 7.81 3.06 16.88
C PHE A 70 6.59 3.84 17.34
N THR A 71 6.82 5.04 17.88
CA THR A 71 5.78 6.03 18.22
C THR A 71 6.19 7.41 17.70
N PRO A 72 5.25 8.26 17.26
CA PRO A 72 5.58 9.58 16.70
C PRO A 72 6.43 10.47 17.63
N SER A 73 6.30 10.31 18.94
CA SER A 73 7.05 11.08 19.95
C SER A 73 8.57 10.89 19.89
N ILE A 74 9.04 9.83 19.22
CA ILE A 74 10.48 9.53 19.06
C ILE A 74 11.16 10.48 18.06
N ILE A 75 10.40 11.10 17.14
CA ILE A 75 10.94 11.89 16.01
C ILE A 75 11.06 13.39 16.30
N LYS A 76 10.65 13.89 17.46
CA LYS A 76 10.63 15.34 17.78
C LYS A 76 11.92 16.09 17.43
N GLU A 77 13.04 15.40 17.43
CA GLU A 77 14.35 15.98 17.10
C GLU A 77 14.68 15.96 15.60
N SER A 78 14.01 15.10 14.82
CA SER A 78 14.37 14.83 13.42
C SER A 78 13.62 15.71 12.40
N TYR A 79 12.46 16.25 12.76
CA TYR A 79 11.61 17.05 11.86
C TYR A 79 11.12 18.34 12.55
N PRO A 80 11.98 19.37 12.69
CA PRO A 80 11.61 20.62 13.35
C PRO A 80 10.41 21.28 12.66
N GLY A 81 9.38 21.61 13.42
CA GLY A 81 8.18 22.33 12.91
C GLY A 81 7.09 21.43 12.37
N VAL A 82 7.27 20.12 12.34
CA VAL A 82 6.21 19.16 11.97
C VAL A 82 5.56 18.62 13.23
N ASN A 83 4.21 18.66 13.30
CA ASN A 83 3.45 17.96 14.32
C ASN A 83 3.39 16.48 13.95
N GLU A 84 4.28 15.70 14.51
CA GLU A 84 4.47 14.28 14.18
C GLU A 84 3.23 13.43 14.46
N SER A 85 2.42 13.80 15.44
CA SER A 85 1.16 13.11 15.71
C SER A 85 0.13 13.26 14.59
N SER A 86 0.35 14.21 13.66
CA SER A 86 -0.50 14.41 12.48
C SER A 86 0.09 13.84 11.19
N CYS A 87 1.29 13.23 11.25
CA CYS A 87 1.95 12.64 10.08
C CYS A 87 1.49 11.19 9.85
N VAL A 88 1.48 10.79 8.59
CA VAL A 88 1.40 9.38 8.18
C VAL A 88 2.81 8.85 7.99
N PHE A 89 3.16 7.77 8.66
CA PHE A 89 4.43 7.07 8.48
C PHE A 89 4.22 5.83 7.64
N VAL A 90 5.07 5.62 6.63
CA VAL A 90 4.99 4.49 5.70
C VAL A 90 6.33 3.78 5.69
N TRP A 91 6.33 2.49 6.02
CA TRP A 91 7.54 1.66 5.98
C TRP A 91 7.80 1.15 4.57
N GLN A 92 9.08 0.85 4.31
CA GLN A 92 9.48 0.22 3.07
C GLN A 92 9.02 -1.23 3.00
N SER A 93 8.69 -1.67 1.80
CA SER A 93 8.35 -3.06 1.48
C SER A 93 9.25 -3.59 0.38
N ILE A 94 9.53 -4.89 0.42
CA ILE A 94 10.23 -5.60 -0.64
C ILE A 94 9.22 -6.13 -1.65
N ASN A 95 9.45 -5.82 -2.92
CA ASN A 95 8.69 -6.43 -4.01
C ASN A 95 9.28 -7.80 -4.33
N PRO A 96 8.54 -8.92 -4.17
CA PRO A 96 9.06 -10.27 -4.35
C PRO A 96 9.35 -10.63 -5.81
N VAL A 97 8.80 -9.88 -6.76
CA VAL A 97 8.96 -10.17 -8.19
C VAL A 97 10.21 -9.51 -8.77
N ASN A 98 10.45 -8.24 -8.45
CA ASN A 98 11.52 -7.46 -9.10
C ASN A 98 12.58 -6.91 -8.14
N GLY A 99 12.44 -7.16 -6.83
CA GLY A 99 13.42 -6.78 -5.80
C GLY A 99 13.41 -5.29 -5.44
N LEU A 100 12.48 -4.49 -5.94
CA LEU A 100 12.34 -3.10 -5.52
C LEU A 100 12.06 -3.00 -4.02
N ILE A 101 12.70 -2.02 -3.38
CA ILE A 101 12.47 -1.66 -1.98
C ILE A 101 12.07 -0.19 -1.94
N TYR A 102 10.84 0.10 -1.50
CA TYR A 102 10.34 1.46 -1.35
C TYR A 102 9.10 1.50 -0.45
N GLY A 103 8.71 2.69 -0.03
CA GLY A 103 7.48 2.89 0.74
C GLY A 103 6.25 2.68 -0.14
N ASN A 104 5.64 1.49 -0.05
CA ASN A 104 4.45 1.14 -0.84
C ASN A 104 3.19 0.97 0.00
N GLY A 105 3.30 1.12 1.30
CA GLY A 105 2.17 1.16 2.21
C GLY A 105 1.71 -0.16 2.79
N GLY A 106 2.48 -1.24 2.71
CA GLY A 106 2.13 -2.51 3.38
C GLY A 106 1.99 -2.36 4.90
N VAL A 107 2.82 -1.53 5.52
CA VAL A 107 2.68 -1.11 6.92
C VAL A 107 2.70 0.42 7.00
N LYS A 108 1.68 0.98 7.65
CA LYS A 108 1.52 2.42 7.85
C LYS A 108 1.12 2.73 9.28
N LEU A 109 1.53 3.87 9.79
CA LEU A 109 1.00 4.44 11.03
C LEU A 109 0.20 5.69 10.68
N PHE A 110 -1.08 5.69 11.02
CA PHE A 110 -2.01 6.78 10.75
C PHE A 110 -2.43 7.53 12.00
N PRO A 111 -2.58 8.87 11.89
CA PRO A 111 -3.38 9.61 12.86
C PRO A 111 -4.85 9.19 12.71
N ARG A 112 -5.45 8.71 13.78
CA ARG A 112 -6.83 8.20 13.79
C ARG A 112 -7.84 9.23 13.29
N GLN A 113 -7.73 10.47 13.79
CA GLN A 113 -8.69 11.52 13.47
C GLN A 113 -8.65 11.94 11.99
N VAL A 114 -7.47 11.87 11.37
CA VAL A 114 -7.31 12.22 9.95
C VAL A 114 -8.10 11.24 9.07
N LEU A 115 -8.04 9.94 9.37
CA LEU A 115 -8.84 8.94 8.66
C LEU A 115 -10.35 9.09 8.89
N LEU A 116 -10.77 9.38 10.13
CA LEU A 116 -12.20 9.59 10.44
C LEU A 116 -12.78 10.81 9.73
N ASN A 117 -11.97 11.84 9.47
CA ASN A 117 -12.38 13.08 8.82
C ASN A 117 -12.30 13.01 7.29
N ALA A 118 -11.66 12.02 6.70
CA ALA A 118 -11.56 11.89 5.24
C ALA A 118 -12.94 11.72 4.61
N LYS A 119 -13.26 12.54 3.58
CA LYS A 119 -14.61 12.61 3.00
C LYS A 119 -14.73 11.91 1.65
N SER A 120 -13.64 11.85 0.91
CA SER A 120 -13.62 11.27 -0.43
C SER A 120 -12.31 10.55 -0.67
N PHE A 121 -12.37 9.45 -1.40
CA PHE A 121 -11.18 8.71 -1.81
C PHE A 121 -10.60 9.32 -3.10
N GLN A 122 -9.29 9.39 -3.16
CA GLN A 122 -8.54 9.65 -4.38
C GLN A 122 -7.91 8.36 -4.88
N ILE A 123 -6.95 8.44 -5.77
CA ILE A 123 -6.33 7.28 -6.43
C ILE A 123 -5.68 6.31 -5.43
N ASP A 124 -5.22 6.80 -4.26
CA ASP A 124 -4.76 5.97 -3.15
C ASP A 124 -4.90 6.68 -1.79
N MET A 125 -4.63 5.97 -0.68
CA MET A 125 -4.83 6.52 0.67
C MET A 125 -3.86 7.64 1.02
N THR A 126 -2.63 7.61 0.51
CA THR A 126 -1.62 8.63 0.82
C THR A 126 -1.95 9.98 0.16
N THR A 127 -2.63 9.95 -0.99
CA THR A 127 -3.13 11.16 -1.66
C THR A 127 -4.52 11.59 -1.16
N THR A 128 -5.27 10.67 -0.55
CA THR A 128 -6.61 10.92 0.01
C THR A 128 -6.53 11.75 1.29
N ILE A 129 -5.47 11.61 2.05
CA ILE A 129 -5.34 12.19 3.38
C ILE A 129 -4.52 13.49 3.30
N ASP A 130 -5.10 14.57 3.82
CA ASP A 130 -4.39 15.84 4.01
C ASP A 130 -3.51 15.78 5.27
N ALA A 131 -2.39 15.04 5.17
CA ALA A 131 -1.41 14.88 6.22
C ALA A 131 -0.01 14.70 5.61
N PRO A 132 1.05 15.23 6.28
CA PRO A 132 2.42 15.00 5.84
C PRO A 132 2.77 13.52 5.82
N LEU A 133 3.44 13.06 4.77
CA LEU A 133 3.90 11.69 4.60
C LEU A 133 5.38 11.58 4.95
N VAL A 134 5.73 10.64 5.81
CA VAL A 134 7.11 10.30 6.18
C VAL A 134 7.40 8.87 5.77
N VAL A 135 8.36 8.69 4.86
CA VAL A 135 8.83 7.36 4.47
C VAL A 135 9.92 6.93 5.44
N MET A 136 9.69 5.79 6.12
CA MET A 136 10.65 5.20 7.05
C MET A 136 11.70 4.40 6.29
N GLU A 137 12.96 4.46 6.73
CA GLU A 137 14.05 3.71 6.07
C GLU A 137 14.00 2.19 6.33
N GLN A 138 13.37 1.78 7.43
CA GLN A 138 13.26 0.38 7.80
C GLN A 138 12.32 -0.37 6.86
N VAL A 139 12.74 -1.56 6.42
CA VAL A 139 11.86 -2.51 5.74
C VAL A 139 10.96 -3.20 6.77
N SER A 140 9.65 -3.20 6.51
CA SER A 140 8.65 -3.83 7.38
C SER A 140 8.18 -5.19 6.88
N ASN A 141 8.10 -5.35 5.55
CA ASN A 141 7.44 -6.52 4.97
C ASN A 141 7.90 -6.83 3.54
N ILE A 142 7.57 -8.04 3.11
CA ILE A 142 7.51 -8.43 1.69
C ILE A 142 6.04 -8.27 1.28
N SER A 143 5.79 -7.64 0.12
CA SER A 143 4.42 -7.51 -0.43
C SER A 143 4.04 -8.79 -1.17
N ALA A 144 3.32 -9.70 -0.51
CA ALA A 144 2.99 -11.04 -1.02
C ALA A 144 1.79 -11.02 -2.01
N PHE A 145 1.84 -10.16 -3.03
CA PHE A 145 0.79 -10.03 -4.04
C PHE A 145 0.86 -11.07 -5.17
N ASN A 146 1.99 -11.74 -5.33
CA ASN A 146 2.27 -12.67 -6.44
C ASN A 146 1.74 -14.08 -6.17
N THR A 147 0.47 -14.18 -5.80
CA THR A 147 -0.23 -15.45 -5.45
C THR A 147 -0.79 -16.18 -6.67
N ASP A 148 -1.10 -15.46 -7.73
CA ASP A 148 -1.61 -15.96 -9.01
C ASP A 148 -1.35 -14.96 -10.15
N GLU A 149 -1.69 -15.34 -11.37
CA GLU A 149 -1.47 -14.54 -12.59
C GLU A 149 -2.17 -13.19 -12.53
N PHE A 150 -3.45 -13.18 -12.15
CA PHE A 150 -4.26 -11.97 -12.09
C PHE A 150 -3.85 -11.05 -10.94
N SER A 151 -3.64 -11.58 -9.74
CA SER A 151 -3.21 -10.80 -8.58
C SER A 151 -1.88 -10.10 -8.84
N THR A 152 -0.94 -10.81 -9.48
CA THR A 152 0.36 -10.26 -9.86
C THR A 152 0.24 -9.18 -10.93
N TRP A 153 -0.53 -9.45 -11.99
CA TRP A 153 -0.81 -8.47 -13.05
C TRP A 153 -1.50 -7.22 -12.48
N ARG A 154 -2.53 -7.41 -11.64
CA ARG A 154 -3.32 -6.33 -11.03
C ARG A 154 -2.46 -5.40 -10.19
N SER A 155 -1.59 -5.95 -9.35
CA SER A 155 -0.71 -5.15 -8.49
C SER A 155 0.26 -4.32 -9.32
N ALA A 156 0.89 -4.92 -10.33
CA ALA A 156 1.81 -4.23 -11.24
C ALA A 156 1.09 -3.16 -12.08
N PHE A 157 -0.11 -3.48 -12.61
CA PHE A 157 -0.92 -2.53 -13.38
C PHE A 157 -1.26 -1.29 -12.55
N ARG A 158 -1.83 -1.48 -11.36
CA ARG A 158 -2.24 -0.39 -10.45
C ARG A 158 -1.07 0.49 -10.07
N GLU A 159 0.05 -0.13 -9.67
CA GLU A 159 1.25 0.62 -9.29
C GLU A 159 1.80 1.45 -10.46
N CYS A 160 1.92 0.86 -11.64
CA CYS A 160 2.45 1.56 -12.80
C CYS A 160 1.50 2.63 -13.36
N VAL A 161 0.18 2.51 -13.17
CA VAL A 161 -0.74 3.62 -13.40
C VAL A 161 -0.40 4.80 -12.50
N LYS A 162 -0.27 4.58 -11.18
CA LYS A 162 0.06 5.64 -10.21
C LYS A 162 1.40 6.32 -10.51
N LEU A 163 2.45 5.53 -10.78
CA LEU A 163 3.77 6.04 -11.14
C LEU A 163 3.76 6.87 -12.44
N SER A 164 2.87 6.54 -13.38
CA SER A 164 2.79 7.18 -14.71
C SER A 164 1.93 8.44 -14.71
N CYS A 165 1.07 8.64 -13.71
CA CYS A 165 0.23 9.82 -13.58
C CYS A 165 0.97 11.04 -13.02
N ALA A 166 2.17 10.87 -12.48
CA ALA A 166 2.94 11.98 -11.92
C ALA A 166 3.21 13.05 -12.99
N LEU A 167 2.87 14.30 -12.70
CA LEU A 167 3.05 15.42 -13.63
C LEU A 167 4.54 15.68 -13.91
N ASN A 168 5.37 15.58 -12.86
CA ASN A 168 6.82 15.73 -12.93
C ASN A 168 7.49 14.57 -12.18
N PRO A 169 7.59 13.37 -12.79
CA PRO A 169 8.18 12.23 -12.12
C PRO A 169 9.66 12.49 -11.82
N ASP A 170 10.05 12.29 -10.57
CA ASP A 170 11.43 12.34 -10.14
C ASP A 170 12.24 11.14 -10.69
N ILE A 171 13.54 11.13 -10.40
CA ILE A 171 14.43 10.08 -10.89
C ILE A 171 14.08 8.72 -10.30
N ASP A 172 13.63 8.69 -9.03
CA ASP A 172 13.22 7.47 -8.34
C ASP A 172 11.93 6.88 -8.94
N THR A 173 10.93 7.71 -9.21
CA THR A 173 9.69 7.31 -9.89
C THR A 173 9.97 6.69 -11.26
N ARG A 174 10.87 7.31 -12.05
CA ARG A 174 11.26 6.79 -13.37
C ARG A 174 12.00 5.45 -13.26
N TYR A 175 12.92 5.34 -12.31
CA TYR A 175 13.64 4.11 -12.04
C TYR A 175 12.71 2.97 -11.63
N ARG A 176 11.79 3.21 -10.70
CA ARG A 176 10.80 2.21 -10.28
C ARG A 176 9.94 1.74 -11.44
N LEU A 177 9.44 2.67 -12.25
CA LEU A 177 8.64 2.35 -13.44
C LEU A 177 9.41 1.51 -14.45
N ASP A 178 10.70 1.82 -14.69
CA ASP A 178 11.56 1.03 -15.55
C ASP A 178 11.76 -0.40 -15.02
N VAL A 179 12.04 -0.55 -13.74
CA VAL A 179 12.22 -1.86 -13.10
C VAL A 179 10.94 -2.70 -13.19
N TRP A 180 9.77 -2.12 -12.89
CA TRP A 180 8.50 -2.82 -13.03
C TRP A 180 8.23 -3.31 -14.46
N CYS A 181 8.58 -2.52 -15.47
CA CYS A 181 8.32 -2.84 -16.87
C CYS A 181 9.31 -3.84 -17.48
N ASN A 182 10.48 -4.09 -16.84
CA ASN A 182 11.58 -4.80 -17.50
C ASN A 182 12.25 -5.89 -16.65
N ARG A 183 11.94 -6.02 -15.33
CA ARG A 183 12.63 -6.97 -14.45
C ARG A 183 11.65 -7.92 -13.74
N GLY A 184 12.14 -9.13 -13.46
CA GLY A 184 11.43 -10.12 -12.64
C GLY A 184 10.73 -11.22 -13.42
N ASP A 185 10.95 -11.35 -14.72
CA ASP A 185 10.34 -12.36 -15.61
C ASP A 185 10.63 -13.80 -15.20
N SER A 186 11.78 -14.05 -14.57
CA SER A 186 12.18 -15.37 -14.06
C SER A 186 11.51 -15.77 -12.73
N ASN A 187 10.87 -14.84 -12.05
CA ASN A 187 10.18 -15.10 -10.78
C ASN A 187 8.75 -15.63 -11.00
N ALA A 188 8.17 -16.21 -9.96
CA ALA A 188 6.80 -16.71 -10.01
C ALA A 188 5.84 -15.60 -10.48
N TYR A 189 5.10 -15.89 -11.54
CA TYR A 189 4.18 -14.96 -12.21
C TYR A 189 4.84 -13.67 -12.75
N GLY A 190 6.17 -13.57 -12.82
CA GLY A 190 6.90 -12.36 -13.20
C GLY A 190 6.53 -11.81 -14.57
N LYS A 191 6.25 -12.69 -15.55
CA LYS A 191 5.76 -12.27 -16.87
C LYS A 191 4.45 -11.47 -16.80
N TYR A 192 3.56 -11.83 -15.87
CA TYR A 192 2.29 -11.10 -15.66
C TYR A 192 2.51 -9.77 -14.95
N ALA A 193 3.51 -9.67 -14.06
CA ALA A 193 3.92 -8.40 -13.48
C ALA A 193 4.39 -7.44 -14.57
N ILE A 194 5.29 -7.88 -15.46
CA ILE A 194 5.81 -7.05 -16.57
C ILE A 194 4.68 -6.65 -17.52
N MET A 195 3.79 -7.58 -17.87
CA MET A 195 2.61 -7.29 -18.70
C MET A 195 1.73 -6.23 -18.07
N GLY A 196 1.37 -6.42 -16.80
CA GLY A 196 0.55 -5.46 -16.04
C GLY A 196 1.22 -4.09 -15.92
N ALA A 197 2.53 -4.07 -15.64
CA ALA A 197 3.30 -2.84 -15.55
C ALA A 197 3.29 -2.02 -16.84
N ARG A 198 3.52 -2.66 -17.98
CA ARG A 198 3.52 -1.99 -19.30
C ARG A 198 2.14 -1.46 -19.64
N GLN A 199 1.09 -2.25 -19.46
CA GLN A 199 -0.30 -1.84 -19.69
C GLN A 199 -0.72 -0.72 -18.74
N GLY A 200 -0.33 -0.81 -17.46
CA GLY A 200 -0.59 0.22 -16.45
C GLY A 200 0.11 1.54 -16.78
N ARG A 201 1.37 1.48 -17.23
CA ARG A 201 2.10 2.66 -17.71
C ARG A 201 1.38 3.35 -18.87
N GLU A 202 0.98 2.60 -19.88
CA GLU A 202 0.25 3.14 -21.05
C GLU A 202 -1.08 3.76 -20.63
N PHE A 203 -1.83 3.07 -19.79
CA PHE A 203 -3.10 3.55 -19.26
C PHE A 203 -2.92 4.86 -18.47
N GLY A 204 -1.94 4.90 -17.55
CA GLY A 204 -1.66 6.08 -16.73
C GLY A 204 -1.25 7.29 -17.56
N ILE A 205 -0.38 7.11 -18.56
CA ILE A 205 0.02 8.18 -19.48
C ILE A 205 -1.19 8.69 -20.26
N HIS A 206 -2.02 7.78 -20.78
CA HIS A 206 -3.18 8.14 -21.62
C HIS A 206 -4.25 8.91 -20.85
N TYR A 207 -4.54 8.47 -19.60
CA TYR A 207 -5.64 9.00 -18.77
C TYR A 207 -5.19 9.91 -17.64
N LYS A 208 -3.95 10.40 -17.61
CA LYS A 208 -3.38 11.19 -16.50
C LYS A 208 -4.21 12.40 -16.06
N ASN A 209 -5.05 12.94 -16.96
CA ASN A 209 -5.92 14.10 -16.67
C ASN A 209 -7.41 13.70 -16.52
N ASP A 210 -7.72 12.42 -16.45
CA ASP A 210 -9.09 11.90 -16.34
C ASP A 210 -9.22 11.07 -15.06
N SER A 211 -9.58 11.72 -13.96
CA SER A 211 -9.73 11.06 -12.64
C SER A 211 -10.76 9.93 -12.68
N THR A 212 -11.85 10.08 -13.45
CA THR A 212 -12.89 9.05 -13.57
C THR A 212 -12.34 7.75 -14.18
N LYS A 213 -11.43 7.87 -15.15
CA LYS A 213 -10.74 6.70 -15.71
C LYS A 213 -9.70 6.15 -14.75
N LEU A 214 -8.92 7.02 -14.10
CA LEU A 214 -7.90 6.59 -13.15
C LEU A 214 -8.51 5.85 -11.96
N ASP A 215 -9.68 6.24 -11.47
CA ASP A 215 -10.37 5.57 -10.36
C ASP A 215 -10.73 4.10 -10.67
N LYS A 216 -10.82 3.73 -11.96
CA LYS A 216 -11.07 2.35 -12.39
C LYS A 216 -10.01 1.36 -11.92
N ILE A 217 -8.80 1.80 -11.59
CA ILE A 217 -7.77 0.90 -11.02
C ILE A 217 -8.16 0.33 -9.64
N ASN A 218 -9.19 0.86 -9.00
CA ASN A 218 -9.73 0.39 -7.73
C ASN A 218 -10.99 -0.50 -7.89
N ASP A 219 -11.48 -0.66 -9.12
CA ASP A 219 -12.62 -1.51 -9.47
C ASP A 219 -12.13 -2.92 -9.82
N TYR A 220 -12.32 -3.88 -8.90
CA TYR A 220 -11.83 -5.25 -9.04
C TYR A 220 -12.42 -5.95 -10.27
N GLU A 221 -13.71 -5.82 -10.51
CA GLU A 221 -14.40 -6.50 -11.62
C GLU A 221 -13.96 -5.92 -12.96
N TRP A 222 -13.78 -4.61 -13.03
CA TRP A 222 -13.23 -3.97 -14.22
C TRP A 222 -11.81 -4.46 -14.51
N LEU A 223 -10.93 -4.53 -13.50
CA LEU A 223 -9.57 -5.05 -13.64
C LEU A 223 -9.57 -6.51 -14.10
N LYS A 224 -10.47 -7.35 -13.54
CA LYS A 224 -10.62 -8.75 -13.94
C LYS A 224 -11.07 -8.87 -15.41
N SER A 225 -12.02 -8.03 -15.82
CA SER A 225 -12.47 -7.96 -17.23
C SER A 225 -11.36 -7.51 -18.16
N LEU A 226 -10.52 -6.56 -17.74
CA LEU A 226 -9.39 -6.07 -18.52
C LEU A 226 -8.33 -7.15 -18.70
N PHE A 227 -7.95 -7.85 -17.61
CA PHE A 227 -7.00 -8.94 -17.63
C PHE A 227 -7.41 -10.07 -18.58
N ASN A 228 -8.69 -10.48 -18.57
CA ASN A 228 -9.20 -11.55 -19.43
C ASN A 228 -9.21 -11.22 -20.94
N LYS A 229 -8.97 -9.94 -21.31
CA LYS A 229 -8.88 -9.47 -22.69
C LYS A 229 -7.44 -9.26 -23.16
N SER A 230 -6.47 -9.48 -22.28
CA SER A 230 -5.04 -9.16 -22.47
C SER A 230 -4.21 -10.30 -23.11
#